data_638749a37af5eb4cfb4b257542173549
#
_entry.id   638749a37af5eb4cfb4b257542173549
#
_cell.length_a   1.000
_cell.length_b   1.000
_cell.length_c   1.000
_cell.angle_alpha   90.00
_cell.angle_beta   90.00
_cell.angle_gamma   90.00
#
_symmetry.space_group_name_H-M   'P 1'
#
loop_
_entity.id
_entity.type
_entity.pdbx_description
1 polymer ?
#
loop_
_entity_poly.entity_id
_entity_poly.type
_entity_poly.pdbx_seq_one_letter_code
_entity_poly.pdbx_strand_id
1 'polypeptide(L)'
;MLTHLSIRDFAIIDAVDLELRSGLTALTGETGAGKSILVDAVMLAIGGRATADVVRHGAERAEVTATFDPRGLEGVAEWLEAQSIAAEDELLLRRVIGSEGRSRVWVNGQLLPLSAVRELGQLLIDIHGQQEFLSLMRREAQRGLLDAHGDHSALLAPIQKLAREHRALAAEVAALRTAAADRDSRLELLRYQVRELEALGLKEGEVAELLAEHARLANRSRLAEAAQAALALTYEGDNQDAHALASRALAQVRTVSEFDSKLQPVESLLSEALIQLKEAGAALSGYLDTLEVDPRRQTYVENRIGSVDELARKHRLTPEELPAQLLALQTELARLENAETTVVALEQQLSALRKDYGRAAAALTQARHAASTDLGQQVTSLMKVLGMPGGTFAIEVRPREGAEPAPEGLDEVEFLVSANPGQPPKPVAKVASGGELSRISLAVQVAAATGSQGRLCMIFDEVDAGVGGGVAERVGRQLHALGTRGQVLCVTHLAQVASQADHHVRVAKLTDGKTSRTTLAALGAEERVEELARMLGGVELTQAAREHAREMLGAREREAAAAVAKPQAKAKPPVKPLAAPRRGAGNSRGGSARKE
;
A
#
# COMPACT_ATOMS: atom_id res chain seq x y z
N MET A 1 23.65 11.03 -20.14
CA MET A 1 24.89 10.44 -20.71
C MET A 1 26.05 10.75 -19.79
N LEU A 2 26.92 9.79 -19.46
CA LEU A 2 28.13 10.01 -18.65
C LEU A 2 29.16 10.77 -19.50
N THR A 3 29.50 12.01 -19.12
CA THR A 3 30.41 12.88 -19.90
C THR A 3 31.83 12.89 -19.34
N HIS A 4 31.95 12.83 -18.02
CA HIS A 4 33.24 12.88 -17.35
C HIS A 4 33.29 11.96 -16.12
N LEU A 5 34.42 11.31 -15.89
CA LEU A 5 34.69 10.48 -14.72
C LEU A 5 36.05 10.82 -14.15
N SER A 6 36.07 11.34 -12.90
CA SER A 6 37.28 11.60 -12.15
C SER A 6 37.36 10.66 -10.95
N ILE A 7 38.52 10.01 -10.79
CA ILE A 7 38.78 9.02 -9.73
C ILE A 7 40.07 9.40 -9.05
N ARG A 8 40.10 9.43 -7.71
CA ARG A 8 41.32 9.71 -6.91
C ARG A 8 41.43 8.75 -5.75
N ASP A 9 42.62 8.23 -5.53
CA ASP A 9 43.02 7.33 -4.45
C ASP A 9 42.08 6.12 -4.28
N PHE A 10 41.69 5.50 -5.39
CA PHE A 10 40.71 4.42 -5.41
C PHE A 10 41.40 3.11 -5.83
N ALA A 11 41.41 2.10 -4.97
CA ALA A 11 42.09 0.80 -5.17
C ALA A 11 43.55 0.97 -5.60
N ILE A 12 43.86 0.69 -6.87
CA ILE A 12 45.21 0.86 -7.46
C ILE A 12 45.32 2.13 -8.31
N ILE A 13 44.24 2.92 -8.39
CA ILE A 13 44.21 4.19 -9.13
C ILE A 13 44.64 5.32 -8.21
N ASP A 14 45.63 6.10 -8.63
CA ASP A 14 46.09 7.32 -7.97
C ASP A 14 45.21 8.50 -8.35
N ALA A 15 45.22 8.84 -9.65
CA ALA A 15 44.38 9.85 -10.22
C ALA A 15 44.07 9.48 -11.68
N VAL A 16 42.78 9.60 -12.05
CA VAL A 16 42.31 9.39 -13.42
C VAL A 16 41.25 10.43 -13.70
N ASP A 17 41.35 11.05 -14.85
CA ASP A 17 40.35 11.93 -15.44
C ASP A 17 40.05 11.41 -16.86
N LEU A 18 38.78 11.05 -17.11
CA LEU A 18 38.33 10.43 -18.35
C LEU A 18 37.12 11.16 -18.93
N GLU A 19 37.31 11.70 -20.14
CA GLU A 19 36.19 12.22 -20.95
C GLU A 19 35.55 11.07 -21.73
N LEU A 20 34.24 11.01 -21.72
CA LEU A 20 33.46 9.98 -22.37
C LEU A 20 32.49 10.63 -23.38
N ARG A 21 32.23 9.93 -24.49
CA ARG A 21 31.38 10.41 -25.58
C ARG A 21 30.27 9.41 -25.89
N SER A 22 29.30 9.82 -26.69
CA SER A 22 28.28 8.91 -27.24
C SER A 22 28.91 7.85 -28.14
N GLY A 23 28.21 6.75 -28.35
CA GLY A 23 28.72 5.62 -29.11
C GLY A 23 29.28 4.51 -28.24
N LEU A 24 29.94 3.55 -28.85
CA LEU A 24 30.59 2.45 -28.16
C LEU A 24 32.05 2.80 -27.79
N THR A 25 32.36 2.79 -26.51
CA THR A 25 33.73 2.94 -25.99
C THR A 25 34.25 1.58 -25.50
N ALA A 26 35.31 1.08 -26.08
CA ALA A 26 36.01 -0.12 -25.58
C ALA A 26 37.06 0.26 -24.54
N LEU A 27 37.08 -0.48 -23.43
CA LEU A 27 38.07 -0.41 -22.37
C LEU A 27 38.93 -1.68 -22.46
N THR A 28 40.21 -1.54 -22.87
CA THR A 28 41.13 -2.66 -23.00
C THR A 28 42.33 -2.51 -22.05
N GLY A 29 43.15 -3.51 -21.94
CA GLY A 29 44.33 -3.53 -21.07
C GLY A 29 44.63 -4.92 -20.56
N GLU A 30 45.75 -5.07 -19.86
CA GLU A 30 46.16 -6.35 -19.28
C GLU A 30 45.22 -6.84 -18.17
N THR A 31 45.17 -8.16 -17.94
CA THR A 31 44.42 -8.73 -16.83
C THR A 31 45.00 -8.22 -15.51
N GLY A 32 44.13 -7.69 -14.63
CA GLY A 32 44.57 -7.08 -13.37
C GLY A 32 45.07 -5.62 -13.48
N ALA A 33 44.99 -4.97 -14.67
CA ALA A 33 45.34 -3.56 -14.85
C ALA A 33 44.33 -2.56 -14.26
N GLY A 34 43.20 -3.03 -13.77
CA GLY A 34 42.20 -2.15 -13.16
C GLY A 34 41.01 -1.82 -14.06
N LYS A 35 40.74 -2.62 -15.10
CA LYS A 35 39.56 -2.40 -15.99
C LYS A 35 38.25 -2.42 -15.25
N SER A 36 37.97 -3.47 -14.47
CA SER A 36 36.74 -3.58 -13.66
C SER A 36 36.69 -2.56 -12.52
N ILE A 37 37.84 -2.08 -12.03
CA ILE A 37 37.91 -1.01 -11.01
C ILE A 37 37.25 0.28 -11.49
N LEU A 38 37.29 0.56 -12.81
CA LEU A 38 36.61 1.70 -13.41
C LEU A 38 35.09 1.56 -13.36
N VAL A 39 34.60 0.36 -13.62
CA VAL A 39 33.16 0.02 -13.47
C VAL A 39 32.75 0.10 -12.00
N ASP A 40 33.58 -0.43 -11.09
CA ASP A 40 33.34 -0.35 -9.63
C ASP A 40 33.28 1.11 -9.15
N ALA A 41 34.14 2.00 -9.68
CA ALA A 41 34.11 3.42 -9.33
C ALA A 41 32.80 4.08 -9.78
N VAL A 42 32.32 3.80 -11.00
CA VAL A 42 31.02 4.30 -11.47
C VAL A 42 29.88 3.75 -10.61
N MET A 43 29.88 2.43 -10.32
CA MET A 43 28.91 1.81 -9.42
C MET A 43 28.86 2.49 -8.06
N LEU A 44 30.02 2.85 -7.51
CA LEU A 44 30.10 3.56 -6.25
C LEU A 44 29.55 4.98 -6.34
N ALA A 45 29.82 5.71 -7.41
CA ALA A 45 29.32 7.07 -7.62
C ALA A 45 27.78 7.09 -7.64
N ILE A 46 27.14 6.10 -8.27
CA ILE A 46 25.67 5.98 -8.38
C ILE A 46 24.99 5.28 -7.19
N GLY A 47 25.65 5.13 -6.05
CA GLY A 47 25.03 4.63 -4.82
C GLY A 47 25.29 3.16 -4.50
N GLY A 48 26.27 2.51 -5.13
CA GLY A 48 26.74 1.16 -4.79
C GLY A 48 27.28 1.06 -3.35
N ARG A 49 27.40 -0.14 -2.80
CA ARG A 49 28.01 -0.35 -1.47
C ARG A 49 29.51 -0.09 -1.54
N ALA A 50 30.03 0.61 -0.54
CA ALA A 50 31.46 0.87 -0.37
C ALA A 50 31.96 0.15 0.88
N THR A 51 33.16 -0.43 0.78
CA THR A 51 33.92 -0.98 1.90
C THR A 51 35.23 -0.18 2.05
N ALA A 52 35.90 -0.28 3.17
CA ALA A 52 37.12 0.50 3.41
C ALA A 52 38.31 0.08 2.48
N ASP A 53 38.27 -1.12 1.97
CA ASP A 53 39.28 -1.71 1.06
C ASP A 53 39.32 -1.06 -0.33
N VAL A 54 38.31 -0.27 -0.70
CA VAL A 54 38.36 0.53 -1.93
C VAL A 54 39.27 1.76 -1.83
N VAL A 55 39.66 2.16 -0.62
CA VAL A 55 40.62 3.26 -0.43
C VAL A 55 42.01 2.76 -0.71
N ARG A 56 42.77 3.51 -1.55
CA ARG A 56 44.15 3.17 -1.90
C ARG A 56 45.00 3.05 -0.65
N HIS A 57 45.87 2.04 -0.64
CA HIS A 57 46.79 1.85 0.49
C HIS A 57 47.67 3.09 0.72
N GLY A 58 47.64 3.61 1.94
CA GLY A 58 48.35 4.84 2.34
C GLY A 58 47.60 6.14 2.11
N ALA A 59 46.39 6.11 1.51
CA ALA A 59 45.53 7.26 1.37
C ALA A 59 44.51 7.33 2.53
N GLU A 60 44.08 8.54 2.90
CA GLU A 60 43.08 8.76 3.94
C GLU A 60 41.66 8.56 3.41
N ARG A 61 41.43 8.78 2.11
CA ARG A 61 40.13 8.70 1.44
C ARG A 61 40.27 8.43 -0.04
N ALA A 62 39.25 7.80 -0.60
CA ALA A 62 39.00 7.72 -2.02
C ALA A 62 37.91 8.69 -2.45
N GLU A 63 38.03 9.23 -3.66
CA GLU A 63 37.03 10.14 -4.22
C GLU A 63 36.70 9.73 -5.65
N VAL A 64 35.40 9.65 -5.96
CA VAL A 64 34.87 9.40 -7.29
C VAL A 64 33.87 10.50 -7.63
N THR A 65 34.07 11.14 -8.78
CA THR A 65 33.18 12.15 -9.34
C THR A 65 32.73 11.73 -10.74
N ALA A 66 31.44 11.62 -10.94
CA ALA A 66 30.83 11.30 -12.23
C ALA A 66 29.92 12.46 -12.66
N THR A 67 30.16 13.00 -13.86
CA THR A 67 29.36 14.07 -14.47
C THR A 67 28.50 13.50 -15.57
N PHE A 68 27.21 13.81 -15.52
CA PHE A 68 26.22 13.35 -16.50
C PHE A 68 25.59 14.55 -17.23
N ASP A 69 25.30 14.38 -18.51
CA ASP A 69 24.33 15.18 -19.24
C ASP A 69 22.95 14.59 -19.01
N PRO A 70 22.05 15.27 -18.23
CA PRO A 70 20.73 14.77 -17.89
C PRO A 70 19.71 14.91 -19.01
N ARG A 71 20.03 15.62 -20.09
CA ARG A 71 19.09 15.92 -21.17
C ARG A 71 18.63 14.67 -21.89
N GLY A 72 17.29 14.48 -21.95
CA GLY A 72 16.66 13.32 -22.58
C GLY A 72 16.64 12.05 -21.73
N LEU A 73 16.95 12.14 -20.42
CA LEU A 73 16.74 11.08 -19.46
C LEU A 73 15.40 11.30 -18.74
N GLU A 74 14.45 10.39 -18.97
CA GLU A 74 13.13 10.47 -18.35
C GLU A 74 13.24 10.28 -16.82
N GLY A 75 12.42 11.02 -16.07
CA GLY A 75 12.34 10.93 -14.61
C GLY A 75 13.46 11.65 -13.84
N VAL A 76 14.58 12.04 -14.47
CA VAL A 76 15.68 12.71 -13.77
C VAL A 76 15.28 14.12 -13.32
N ALA A 77 14.61 14.88 -14.17
CA ALA A 77 14.15 16.23 -13.84
C ALA A 77 13.14 16.21 -12.69
N GLU A 78 12.18 15.29 -12.72
CA GLU A 78 11.16 15.09 -11.68
C GLU A 78 11.79 14.65 -10.35
N TRP A 79 12.80 13.78 -10.43
CA TRP A 79 13.54 13.36 -9.25
C TRP A 79 14.32 14.52 -8.61
N LEU A 80 15.01 15.34 -9.40
CA LEU A 80 15.73 16.52 -8.92
C LEU A 80 14.80 17.52 -8.25
N GLU A 81 13.63 17.78 -8.85
CA GLU A 81 12.60 18.65 -8.27
C GLU A 81 12.09 18.10 -6.92
N ALA A 82 11.83 16.79 -6.84
CA ALA A 82 11.39 16.14 -5.60
C ALA A 82 12.44 16.23 -4.48
N GLN A 83 13.75 16.30 -4.82
CA GLN A 83 14.84 16.50 -3.86
C GLN A 83 15.20 17.97 -3.65
N SER A 84 14.47 18.91 -4.27
CA SER A 84 14.75 20.37 -4.23
C SER A 84 16.16 20.73 -4.72
N ILE A 85 16.63 20.02 -5.76
CA ILE A 85 17.91 20.27 -6.43
C ILE A 85 17.64 20.99 -7.75
N ALA A 86 18.38 22.08 -8.00
CA ALA A 86 18.26 22.79 -9.28
C ALA A 86 18.69 21.89 -10.44
N ALA A 87 17.86 21.86 -11.50
CA ALA A 87 18.23 21.21 -12.75
C ALA A 87 19.22 22.13 -13.50
N GLU A 88 20.45 21.68 -13.64
CA GLU A 88 21.52 22.34 -14.39
C GLU A 88 21.79 21.56 -15.69
N ASP A 89 22.59 22.14 -16.60
CA ASP A 89 22.99 21.47 -17.85
C ASP A 89 23.84 20.22 -17.60
N GLU A 90 24.48 20.15 -16.44
CA GLU A 90 25.29 19.02 -15.97
C GLU A 90 24.82 18.55 -14.61
N LEU A 91 24.87 17.24 -14.39
CA LEU A 91 24.55 16.60 -13.14
C LEU A 91 25.80 15.97 -12.55
N LEU A 92 26.29 16.50 -11.42
CA LEU A 92 27.52 16.09 -10.78
C LEU A 92 27.21 15.18 -9.58
N LEU A 93 27.64 13.93 -9.66
CA LEU A 93 27.64 12.97 -8.55
C LEU A 93 29.06 12.85 -7.99
N ARG A 94 29.26 13.23 -6.74
CA ARG A 94 30.55 13.12 -6.05
C ARG A 94 30.42 12.24 -4.84
N ARG A 95 31.29 11.22 -4.75
CA ARG A 95 31.35 10.33 -3.57
C ARG A 95 32.73 10.32 -2.95
N VAL A 96 32.80 10.43 -1.62
CA VAL A 96 34.02 10.34 -0.83
C VAL A 96 33.87 9.20 0.16
N ILE A 97 34.89 8.33 0.21
CA ILE A 97 34.92 7.15 1.09
C ILE A 97 36.20 7.26 1.92
N GLY A 98 36.06 7.32 3.24
CA GLY A 98 37.21 7.34 4.16
C GLY A 98 37.77 5.94 4.42
N SER A 99 39.02 5.86 4.82
CA SER A 99 39.72 4.62 5.19
C SER A 99 39.04 3.86 6.36
N GLU A 100 38.18 4.54 7.15
CA GLU A 100 37.35 3.92 8.20
C GLU A 100 36.02 3.35 7.66
N GLY A 101 35.78 3.36 6.34
CA GLY A 101 34.57 2.85 5.69
C GLY A 101 33.38 3.83 5.70
N ARG A 102 33.50 5.00 6.33
CA ARG A 102 32.46 6.03 6.26
C ARG A 102 32.42 6.65 4.87
N SER A 103 31.23 6.79 4.28
CA SER A 103 31.09 7.43 2.98
C SER A 103 30.04 8.53 2.99
N ARG A 104 30.27 9.55 2.14
CA ARG A 104 29.35 10.66 1.88
C ARG A 104 29.18 10.81 0.38
N VAL A 105 27.99 11.22 -0.04
CA VAL A 105 27.67 11.44 -1.45
C VAL A 105 26.94 12.75 -1.64
N TRP A 106 27.29 13.44 -2.70
CA TRP A 106 26.72 14.74 -3.08
C TRP A 106 26.19 14.66 -4.51
N VAL A 107 25.08 15.36 -4.75
CA VAL A 107 24.51 15.61 -6.07
C VAL A 107 24.44 17.13 -6.25
N ASN A 108 25.08 17.67 -7.26
CA ASN A 108 25.24 19.12 -7.49
C ASN A 108 25.62 19.90 -6.21
N GLY A 109 26.57 19.35 -5.43
CA GLY A 109 27.06 19.93 -4.17
C GLY A 109 26.16 19.69 -2.94
N GLN A 110 24.95 19.17 -3.08
CA GLN A 110 24.06 18.88 -1.98
C GLN A 110 24.31 17.46 -1.43
N LEU A 111 24.51 17.34 -0.11
CA LEU A 111 24.69 16.07 0.58
C LEU A 111 23.36 15.32 0.65
N LEU A 112 23.32 14.08 0.15
CA LEU A 112 22.11 13.25 0.14
C LEU A 112 22.32 11.90 0.82
N PRO A 113 21.22 11.25 1.27
CA PRO A 113 21.24 9.85 1.67
C PRO A 113 21.61 8.93 0.50
N LEU A 114 22.36 7.84 0.79
CA LEU A 114 22.79 6.88 -0.23
C LEU A 114 21.62 6.21 -0.97
N SER A 115 20.49 6.00 -0.29
CA SER A 115 19.26 5.46 -0.91
C SER A 115 18.73 6.34 -2.03
N ALA A 116 18.68 7.66 -1.81
CA ALA A 116 18.23 8.63 -2.80
C ALA A 116 19.16 8.66 -4.04
N VAL A 117 20.49 8.63 -3.81
CA VAL A 117 21.45 8.58 -4.92
C VAL A 117 21.37 7.25 -5.69
N ARG A 118 21.01 6.16 -5.05
CA ARG A 118 20.78 4.87 -5.73
C ARG A 118 19.56 4.91 -6.64
N GLU A 119 18.49 5.58 -6.22
CA GLU A 119 17.31 5.81 -7.07
C GLU A 119 17.68 6.64 -8.31
N LEU A 120 18.41 7.73 -8.11
CA LEU A 120 18.91 8.53 -9.21
C LEU A 120 19.82 7.73 -10.14
N GLY A 121 20.73 6.92 -9.58
CA GLY A 121 21.65 6.08 -10.34
C GLY A 121 20.95 5.13 -11.31
N GLN A 122 19.81 4.58 -10.93
CA GLN A 122 18.98 3.72 -11.79
C GLN A 122 18.36 4.46 -12.99
N LEU A 123 18.19 5.79 -12.88
CA LEU A 123 17.72 6.64 -13.98
C LEU A 123 18.86 7.09 -14.90
N LEU A 124 20.11 7.05 -14.44
CA LEU A 124 21.27 7.59 -15.18
C LEU A 124 22.01 6.53 -15.99
N ILE A 125 22.15 5.32 -15.45
CA ILE A 125 23.07 4.32 -15.99
C ILE A 125 22.60 2.91 -15.70
N ASP A 126 22.76 2.03 -16.67
CA ASP A 126 22.52 0.61 -16.56
C ASP A 126 23.85 -0.14 -16.65
N ILE A 127 24.20 -0.91 -15.63
CA ILE A 127 25.50 -1.59 -15.53
C ILE A 127 25.31 -3.09 -15.62
N HIS A 128 25.87 -3.71 -16.65
CA HIS A 128 25.76 -5.11 -16.99
C HIS A 128 27.10 -5.83 -16.73
N GLY A 129 27.25 -6.43 -15.55
CA GLY A 129 28.46 -7.14 -15.13
C GLY A 129 28.18 -8.48 -14.45
N GLN A 130 29.23 -9.13 -13.90
CA GLN A 130 29.12 -10.44 -13.23
C GLN A 130 28.01 -10.51 -12.15
N GLN A 131 27.71 -9.42 -11.45
CA GLN A 131 26.67 -9.38 -10.43
C GLN A 131 25.24 -9.34 -11.02
N GLU A 132 25.07 -8.93 -12.26
CA GLU A 132 23.76 -8.86 -12.90
C GLU A 132 23.27 -10.18 -13.49
N PHE A 133 24.17 -11.14 -13.77
CA PHE A 133 23.75 -12.52 -14.03
C PHE A 133 22.88 -13.04 -12.87
N LEU A 134 23.18 -12.60 -11.64
CA LEU A 134 22.39 -12.94 -10.46
C LEU A 134 21.04 -12.18 -10.43
N SER A 135 20.92 -11.01 -11.05
CA SER A 135 19.66 -10.28 -11.11
C SER A 135 18.67 -10.92 -12.09
N LEU A 136 19.15 -11.38 -13.26
CA LEU A 136 18.35 -12.16 -14.22
C LEU A 136 17.80 -13.48 -13.67
N MET A 137 18.36 -13.97 -12.54
CA MET A 137 17.84 -15.13 -11.83
C MET A 137 16.59 -14.80 -11.00
N ARG A 138 16.31 -13.52 -10.75
CA ARG A 138 15.16 -13.07 -9.92
C ARG A 138 13.98 -12.72 -10.82
N ARG A 139 12.81 -13.25 -10.51
CA ARG A 139 11.58 -13.03 -11.27
C ARG A 139 11.16 -11.56 -11.31
N GLU A 140 11.46 -10.80 -10.27
CA GLU A 140 11.18 -9.37 -10.21
C GLU A 140 11.97 -8.59 -11.28
N ALA A 141 13.25 -8.92 -11.46
CA ALA A 141 14.08 -8.31 -12.49
C ALA A 141 13.65 -8.74 -13.90
N GLN A 142 13.29 -10.02 -14.10
CA GLN A 142 12.76 -10.52 -15.37
C GLN A 142 11.46 -9.78 -15.76
N ARG A 143 10.55 -9.57 -14.79
CA ARG A 143 9.33 -8.79 -15.00
C ARG A 143 9.65 -7.34 -15.36
N GLY A 144 10.58 -6.70 -14.63
CA GLY A 144 11.02 -5.33 -14.92
C GLY A 144 11.56 -5.16 -16.33
N LEU A 145 12.39 -6.11 -16.81
CA LEU A 145 12.91 -6.12 -18.19
C LEU A 145 11.79 -6.28 -19.23
N LEU A 146 10.82 -7.14 -18.98
CA LEU A 146 9.66 -7.32 -19.86
C LEU A 146 8.82 -6.05 -19.91
N ASP A 147 8.56 -5.42 -18.76
CA ASP A 147 7.78 -4.19 -18.65
C ASP A 147 8.49 -3.01 -19.33
N ALA A 148 9.82 -2.92 -19.18
CA ALA A 148 10.63 -1.91 -19.87
C ALA A 148 10.64 -2.12 -21.40
N HIS A 149 10.78 -3.37 -21.87
CA HIS A 149 10.74 -3.70 -23.30
C HIS A 149 9.38 -3.36 -23.93
N GLY A 150 8.29 -3.62 -23.23
CA GLY A 150 6.93 -3.33 -23.69
C GLY A 150 6.46 -1.88 -23.45
N ASP A 151 7.27 -1.05 -22.81
CA ASP A 151 6.91 0.32 -22.38
C ASP A 151 5.58 0.35 -21.61
N HIS A 152 5.49 -0.47 -20.56
CA HIS A 152 4.26 -0.63 -19.78
C HIS A 152 4.09 0.43 -18.68
N SER A 153 4.88 1.50 -18.65
CA SER A 153 4.85 2.58 -17.65
C SER A 153 3.45 3.19 -17.48
N ALA A 154 2.80 3.50 -18.61
CA ALA A 154 1.44 4.04 -18.63
C ALA A 154 0.38 3.08 -18.08
N LEU A 155 0.57 1.76 -18.17
CA LEU A 155 -0.33 0.74 -17.62
C LEU A 155 -0.04 0.46 -16.14
N LEU A 156 1.21 0.57 -15.71
CA LEU A 156 1.64 0.36 -14.33
C LEU A 156 1.21 1.48 -13.39
N ALA A 157 1.24 2.74 -13.84
CA ALA A 157 0.89 3.90 -13.01
C ALA A 157 -0.51 3.80 -12.36
N PRO A 158 -1.61 3.52 -13.10
CA PRO A 158 -2.93 3.32 -12.48
C PRO A 158 -2.99 2.09 -11.57
N ILE A 159 -2.28 1.00 -11.88
CA ILE A 159 -2.22 -0.20 -11.05
C ILE A 159 -1.56 0.10 -9.70
N GLN A 160 -0.46 0.83 -9.70
CA GLN A 160 0.24 1.26 -8.48
C GLN A 160 -0.63 2.16 -7.60
N LYS A 161 -1.40 3.06 -8.22
CA LYS A 161 -2.35 3.92 -7.51
C LYS A 161 -3.45 3.09 -6.86
N LEU A 162 -4.13 2.25 -7.64
CA LEU A 162 -5.23 1.40 -7.15
C LEU A 162 -4.77 0.41 -6.07
N ALA A 163 -3.56 -0.16 -6.19
CA ALA A 163 -3.00 -1.04 -5.17
C ALA A 163 -2.71 -0.31 -3.85
N ARG A 164 -2.23 0.93 -3.90
CA ARG A 164 -2.03 1.77 -2.70
C ARG A 164 -3.35 2.11 -2.03
N GLU A 165 -4.35 2.55 -2.81
CA GLU A 165 -5.68 2.88 -2.32
C GLU A 165 -6.37 1.65 -1.70
N HIS A 166 -6.30 0.50 -2.37
CA HIS A 166 -6.83 -0.77 -1.84
C HIS A 166 -6.17 -1.15 -0.51
N ARG A 167 -4.85 -1.06 -0.42
CA ARG A 167 -4.12 -1.40 0.82
C ARG A 167 -4.49 -0.48 1.98
N ALA A 168 -4.61 0.83 1.72
CA ALA A 168 -5.01 1.81 2.74
C ALA A 168 -6.44 1.52 3.24
N LEU A 169 -7.38 1.32 2.32
CA LEU A 169 -8.77 1.05 2.65
C LEU A 169 -8.96 -0.31 3.35
N ALA A 170 -8.22 -1.34 2.92
CA ALA A 170 -8.23 -2.66 3.57
C ALA A 170 -7.70 -2.60 5.02
N ALA A 171 -6.68 -1.79 5.28
CA ALA A 171 -6.15 -1.57 6.63
C ALA A 171 -7.17 -0.84 7.51
N GLU A 172 -7.88 0.16 6.97
CA GLU A 172 -8.94 0.88 7.68
C GLU A 172 -10.10 -0.06 8.05
N VAL A 173 -10.59 -0.87 7.09
CA VAL A 173 -11.63 -1.88 7.34
C VAL A 173 -11.17 -2.90 8.40
N ALA A 174 -9.94 -3.36 8.33
CA ALA A 174 -9.39 -4.31 9.31
C ALA A 174 -9.32 -3.71 10.72
N ALA A 175 -8.91 -2.45 10.84
CA ALA A 175 -8.86 -1.73 12.13
C ALA A 175 -10.27 -1.57 12.73
N LEU A 176 -11.25 -1.17 11.91
CA LEU A 176 -12.66 -1.05 12.34
C LEU A 176 -13.26 -2.41 12.73
N ARG A 177 -12.97 -3.48 12.01
CA ARG A 177 -13.39 -4.85 12.34
C ARG A 177 -12.77 -5.35 13.65
N THR A 178 -11.50 -5.07 13.89
CA THR A 178 -10.82 -5.45 15.14
C THR A 178 -11.43 -4.71 16.34
N ALA A 179 -11.72 -3.40 16.17
CA ALA A 179 -12.43 -2.62 17.18
C ALA A 179 -13.88 -3.08 17.38
N ALA A 180 -14.46 -3.80 16.42
CA ALA A 180 -15.84 -4.30 16.43
C ALA A 180 -15.97 -5.70 17.04
N ALA A 181 -14.90 -6.45 17.32
CA ALA A 181 -14.99 -7.81 17.83
C ALA A 181 -15.71 -7.92 19.20
N ASP A 182 -15.60 -6.88 20.07
CA ASP A 182 -16.36 -6.77 21.34
C ASP A 182 -17.74 -6.10 21.17
N ARG A 183 -18.05 -5.63 19.99
CA ARG A 183 -19.16 -4.74 19.71
C ARG A 183 -20.51 -5.45 19.59
N ASP A 184 -20.56 -6.62 18.97
CA ASP A 184 -21.81 -7.32 18.70
C ASP A 184 -22.51 -7.73 20.01
N SER A 185 -21.77 -8.26 20.98
CA SER A 185 -22.29 -8.55 22.33
C SER A 185 -22.74 -7.27 23.05
N ARG A 186 -22.03 -6.16 22.86
CA ARG A 186 -22.38 -4.86 23.44
C ARG A 186 -23.65 -4.28 22.81
N LEU A 187 -23.80 -4.40 21.47
CA LEU A 187 -24.99 -3.97 20.73
C LEU A 187 -26.25 -4.71 21.18
N GLU A 188 -26.18 -6.05 21.32
CA GLU A 188 -27.31 -6.84 21.80
C GLU A 188 -27.72 -6.42 23.22
N LEU A 189 -26.77 -6.24 24.12
CA LEU A 189 -27.02 -5.77 25.48
C LEU A 189 -27.65 -4.36 25.47
N LEU A 190 -27.11 -3.43 24.70
CA LEU A 190 -27.64 -2.06 24.61
C LEU A 190 -29.06 -2.04 24.05
N ARG A 191 -29.34 -2.80 22.98
CA ARG A 191 -30.68 -2.95 22.40
C ARG A 191 -31.68 -3.52 23.40
N TYR A 192 -31.24 -4.47 24.21
CA TYR A 192 -32.07 -5.03 25.29
C TYR A 192 -32.37 -3.97 26.35
N GLN A 193 -31.33 -3.29 26.88
CA GLN A 193 -31.48 -2.26 27.92
C GLN A 193 -32.32 -1.07 27.46
N VAL A 194 -32.13 -0.59 26.24
CA VAL A 194 -32.89 0.50 25.65
C VAL A 194 -34.36 0.10 25.55
N ARG A 195 -34.68 -1.06 24.98
CA ARG A 195 -36.08 -1.54 24.87
C ARG A 195 -36.75 -1.69 26.21
N GLU A 196 -36.05 -2.16 27.23
CA GLU A 196 -36.61 -2.34 28.57
C GLU A 196 -36.96 -0.99 29.22
N LEU A 197 -36.07 0.00 29.11
CA LEU A 197 -36.33 1.35 29.63
C LEU A 197 -37.38 2.12 28.80
N GLU A 198 -37.43 1.94 27.50
CA GLU A 198 -38.47 2.49 26.62
C GLU A 198 -39.84 1.89 26.95
N ALA A 199 -39.91 0.58 27.24
CA ALA A 199 -41.15 -0.07 27.62
C ALA A 199 -41.71 0.46 28.96
N LEU A 200 -40.83 0.85 29.89
CA LEU A 200 -41.25 1.53 31.12
C LEU A 200 -41.89 2.90 30.83
N GLY A 201 -41.32 3.63 29.81
CA GLY A 201 -41.86 4.93 29.38
C GLY A 201 -41.91 5.99 30.48
N LEU A 202 -40.93 5.97 31.40
CA LEU A 202 -40.85 6.88 32.54
C LEU A 202 -40.57 8.31 32.06
N LYS A 203 -41.40 9.26 32.51
CA LYS A 203 -41.25 10.68 32.20
C LYS A 203 -40.42 11.38 33.27
N GLU A 204 -39.77 12.46 32.87
CA GLU A 204 -39.04 13.32 33.80
C GLU A 204 -40.04 13.92 34.84
N GLY A 205 -39.70 13.81 36.12
CA GLY A 205 -40.57 14.27 37.22
C GLY A 205 -41.66 13.28 37.64
N GLU A 206 -42.00 12.26 36.86
CA GLU A 206 -43.09 11.29 37.14
C GLU A 206 -42.88 10.59 38.49
N VAL A 207 -41.66 10.28 38.86
CA VAL A 207 -41.35 9.60 40.15
C VAL A 207 -41.79 10.46 41.33
N ALA A 208 -41.44 11.73 41.33
CA ALA A 208 -41.83 12.65 42.41
C ALA A 208 -43.35 12.80 42.51
N GLU A 209 -44.06 12.88 41.36
CA GLU A 209 -45.52 12.94 41.32
C GLU A 209 -46.17 11.67 41.88
N LEU A 210 -45.67 10.48 41.48
CA LEU A 210 -46.14 9.18 41.97
C LEU A 210 -45.93 9.02 43.47
N LEU A 211 -44.78 9.40 44.01
CA LEU A 211 -44.49 9.33 45.46
C LEU A 211 -45.39 10.30 46.25
N ALA A 212 -45.63 11.51 45.77
CA ALA A 212 -46.52 12.47 46.39
C ALA A 212 -48.01 11.98 46.34
N GLU A 213 -48.44 11.37 45.24
CA GLU A 213 -49.75 10.77 45.12
C GLU A 213 -49.90 9.55 46.00
N HIS A 214 -48.94 8.66 46.06
CA HIS A 214 -48.92 7.50 46.96
C HIS A 214 -49.08 7.91 48.44
N ALA A 215 -48.31 8.91 48.89
CA ALA A 215 -48.41 9.42 50.26
C ALA A 215 -49.81 9.98 50.58
N ARG A 216 -50.43 10.68 49.60
CA ARG A 216 -51.81 11.20 49.77
C ARG A 216 -52.84 10.08 49.85
N LEU A 217 -52.74 9.08 48.96
CA LEU A 217 -53.66 7.92 48.96
C LEU A 217 -53.52 7.07 50.22
N ALA A 218 -52.31 6.78 50.64
CA ALA A 218 -52.05 6.05 51.87
C ALA A 218 -52.59 6.75 53.13
N ASN A 219 -52.45 8.06 53.21
CA ASN A 219 -53.04 8.85 54.32
C ASN A 219 -54.56 8.82 54.32
N ARG A 220 -55.20 8.91 53.13
CA ARG A 220 -56.68 8.79 53.00
C ARG A 220 -57.17 7.40 53.42
N SER A 221 -56.50 6.34 52.98
CA SER A 221 -56.85 4.96 53.39
C SER A 221 -56.73 4.77 54.89
N ARG A 222 -55.65 5.26 55.52
CA ARG A 222 -55.55 5.20 57.01
C ARG A 222 -56.63 5.94 57.77
N LEU A 223 -57.02 7.13 57.26
CA LEU A 223 -58.08 7.90 57.84
C LEU A 223 -59.42 7.17 57.67
N ALA A 224 -59.71 6.60 56.52
CA ALA A 224 -60.89 5.81 56.27
C ALA A 224 -60.98 4.56 57.18
N GLU A 225 -59.88 3.78 57.31
CA GLU A 225 -59.80 2.61 58.19
C GLU A 225 -60.07 3.00 59.67
N ALA A 226 -59.40 4.09 60.11
CA ALA A 226 -59.59 4.55 61.50
C ALA A 226 -61.01 5.01 61.75
N ALA A 227 -61.63 5.79 60.82
CA ALA A 227 -63.02 6.25 60.94
C ALA A 227 -64.02 5.09 60.88
N GLN A 228 -63.78 4.10 60.00
CA GLN A 228 -64.61 2.91 59.90
C GLN A 228 -64.56 2.07 61.20
N ALA A 229 -63.32 1.86 61.71
CA ALA A 229 -63.19 1.17 63.01
C ALA A 229 -63.83 1.89 64.16
N ALA A 230 -63.73 3.21 64.21
CA ALA A 230 -64.43 4.05 65.20
C ALA A 230 -65.93 3.92 65.06
N LEU A 231 -66.50 4.01 63.84
CA LEU A 231 -67.91 3.88 63.55
C LEU A 231 -68.46 2.50 63.98
N ALA A 232 -67.74 1.44 63.69
CA ALA A 232 -68.08 0.07 64.11
C ALA A 232 -68.15 -0.08 65.66
N LEU A 233 -67.18 0.56 66.35
CA LEU A 233 -67.15 0.51 67.83
C LEU A 233 -68.27 1.41 68.48
N THR A 234 -68.69 2.48 67.82
CA THR A 234 -69.59 3.43 68.40
C THR A 234 -71.08 3.15 68.05
N TYR A 235 -71.38 2.76 66.78
CA TYR A 235 -72.73 2.70 66.31
C TYR A 235 -73.13 1.57 65.37
N GLU A 236 -72.25 1.03 64.56
CA GLU A 236 -72.55 0.04 63.51
C GLU A 236 -71.96 -1.35 63.79
N GLY A 237 -71.62 -1.68 65.02
CA GLY A 237 -71.03 -2.99 65.38
C GLY A 237 -72.10 -3.98 65.88
N ASP A 238 -72.41 -4.98 65.06
CA ASP A 238 -73.34 -6.12 65.28
C ASP A 238 -73.76 -6.37 66.73
N ASN A 239 -74.58 -5.42 67.34
CA ASN A 239 -75.06 -5.42 68.71
C ASN A 239 -73.98 -5.44 69.83
N GLN A 240 -72.71 -5.19 69.49
CA GLN A 240 -71.61 -5.06 70.45
C GLN A 240 -70.94 -3.67 70.43
N ASP A 241 -71.52 -2.75 69.70
CA ASP A 241 -71.11 -1.35 69.68
C ASP A 241 -71.57 -0.62 70.97
N ALA A 242 -70.99 0.54 71.22
CA ALA A 242 -71.25 1.31 72.42
C ALA A 242 -72.72 1.75 72.54
N HIS A 243 -73.33 2.14 71.42
CA HIS A 243 -74.73 2.51 71.39
C HIS A 243 -75.64 1.32 71.74
N ALA A 244 -75.41 0.11 71.19
CA ALA A 244 -76.19 -1.07 71.49
C ALA A 244 -75.98 -1.53 72.98
N LEU A 245 -74.80 -1.40 73.52
CA LEU A 245 -74.49 -1.71 74.92
C LEU A 245 -75.13 -0.70 75.86
N ALA A 246 -75.07 0.57 75.57
CA ALA A 246 -75.73 1.65 76.35
C ALA A 246 -77.27 1.52 76.29
N SER A 247 -77.80 1.18 75.11
CA SER A 247 -79.23 0.93 74.94
C SER A 247 -79.71 -0.24 75.80
N ARG A 248 -78.97 -1.33 75.88
CA ARG A 248 -79.30 -2.46 76.76
C ARG A 248 -79.21 -2.06 78.24
N ALA A 249 -78.15 -1.29 78.60
CA ALA A 249 -78.04 -0.77 79.97
C ALA A 249 -79.23 0.13 80.35
N LEU A 250 -79.63 1.07 79.46
CA LEU A 250 -80.75 1.91 79.64
C LEU A 250 -82.05 1.10 79.81
N ALA A 251 -82.29 0.08 78.98
CA ALA A 251 -83.43 -0.82 79.10
C ALA A 251 -83.50 -1.53 80.48
N GLN A 252 -82.37 -1.98 80.98
CA GLN A 252 -82.28 -2.60 82.30
C GLN A 252 -82.58 -1.60 83.46
N VAL A 253 -82.01 -0.38 83.35
CA VAL A 253 -82.26 0.65 84.38
C VAL A 253 -83.70 1.08 84.35
N ARG A 254 -84.37 1.22 83.21
CA ARG A 254 -85.81 1.56 83.08
C ARG A 254 -86.70 0.54 83.74
N THR A 255 -86.41 -0.71 83.71
CA THR A 255 -87.24 -1.74 84.37
C THR A 255 -87.27 -1.61 85.85
N VAL A 256 -86.30 -0.90 86.48
CA VAL A 256 -86.14 -0.82 87.96
C VAL A 256 -86.22 0.64 88.45
N SER A 257 -86.15 1.64 87.61
CA SER A 257 -86.20 3.11 87.91
C SER A 257 -87.60 3.56 88.50
N GLU A 258 -88.65 2.81 88.18
CA GLU A 258 -90.00 3.04 88.80
C GLU A 258 -90.02 2.68 90.31
N PHE A 259 -89.10 1.80 90.75
CA PHE A 259 -89.04 1.39 92.11
C PHE A 259 -88.09 2.23 92.99
N ASP A 260 -87.10 2.93 92.39
CA ASP A 260 -86.22 3.84 93.14
C ASP A 260 -85.84 5.04 92.30
N SER A 261 -86.41 6.22 92.75
CA SER A 261 -86.25 7.52 92.06
C SER A 261 -84.73 7.98 91.96
N LYS A 262 -83.86 7.41 92.75
CA LYS A 262 -82.42 7.66 92.69
C LYS A 262 -81.78 7.18 91.41
N LEU A 263 -82.46 6.28 90.63
CA LEU A 263 -82.03 5.81 89.33
C LEU A 263 -82.38 6.73 88.15
N GLN A 264 -83.32 7.68 88.34
CA GLN A 264 -83.75 8.65 87.29
C GLN A 264 -82.57 9.45 86.70
N PRO A 265 -81.57 9.93 87.52
CA PRO A 265 -80.44 10.64 86.95
C PRO A 265 -79.54 9.70 86.08
N VAL A 266 -79.46 8.36 86.45
CA VAL A 266 -78.70 7.38 85.64
C VAL A 266 -79.39 7.11 84.32
N GLU A 267 -80.76 7.04 84.32
CA GLU A 267 -81.57 6.89 83.11
C GLU A 267 -81.38 8.09 82.17
N SER A 268 -81.39 9.33 82.71
CA SER A 268 -81.14 10.54 81.94
C SER A 268 -79.70 10.51 81.33
N LEU A 269 -78.70 10.21 82.12
CA LEU A 269 -77.32 10.15 81.64
C LEU A 269 -77.10 9.08 80.53
N LEU A 270 -77.73 7.90 80.67
CA LEU A 270 -77.68 6.87 79.64
C LEU A 270 -78.41 7.27 78.36
N SER A 271 -79.60 7.99 78.53
CA SER A 271 -80.32 8.51 77.39
C SER A 271 -79.55 9.60 76.64
N GLU A 272 -78.88 10.53 77.37
CA GLU A 272 -77.99 11.51 76.77
C GLU A 272 -76.77 10.87 76.07
N ALA A 273 -76.13 9.84 76.68
CA ALA A 273 -75.07 9.12 76.09
C ALA A 273 -75.45 8.41 74.78
N LEU A 274 -76.63 7.85 74.69
CA LEU A 274 -77.22 7.27 73.47
C LEU A 274 -77.37 8.28 72.33
N ILE A 275 -77.81 9.49 72.65
CA ILE A 275 -77.94 10.60 71.67
C ILE A 275 -76.53 10.95 71.15
N GLN A 276 -75.56 11.14 72.06
CA GLN A 276 -74.22 11.52 71.70
C GLN A 276 -73.52 10.45 70.87
N LEU A 277 -73.70 9.15 71.22
CA LEU A 277 -73.14 8.03 70.46
C LEU A 277 -73.76 7.97 69.05
N LYS A 278 -75.09 8.22 68.91
CA LYS A 278 -75.71 8.29 67.59
C LYS A 278 -75.22 9.44 66.77
N GLU A 279 -75.10 10.62 67.38
CA GLU A 279 -74.55 11.81 66.69
C GLU A 279 -73.08 11.60 66.24
N ALA A 280 -72.27 10.97 67.11
CA ALA A 280 -70.91 10.61 66.77
C ALA A 280 -70.82 9.60 65.58
N GLY A 281 -71.75 8.59 65.62
CA GLY A 281 -71.84 7.65 64.49
C GLY A 281 -72.24 8.34 63.18
N ALA A 282 -73.25 9.22 63.23
CA ALA A 282 -73.67 9.99 62.05
C ALA A 282 -72.49 10.90 61.52
N ALA A 283 -71.76 11.55 62.43
CA ALA A 283 -70.59 12.37 62.04
C ALA A 283 -69.49 11.56 61.42
N LEU A 284 -69.17 10.36 61.95
CA LEU A 284 -68.17 9.45 61.37
C LEU A 284 -68.64 8.93 60.01
N SER A 285 -69.90 8.54 59.85
CA SER A 285 -70.45 8.12 58.54
C SER A 285 -70.37 9.26 57.50
N GLY A 286 -70.80 10.46 57.87
CA GLY A 286 -70.67 11.63 56.98
C GLY A 286 -69.22 11.97 56.64
N TYR A 287 -68.27 11.78 57.58
CA TYR A 287 -66.86 11.96 57.29
C TYR A 287 -66.32 10.92 56.28
N LEU A 288 -66.71 9.64 56.41
CA LEU A 288 -66.36 8.59 55.48
C LEU A 288 -66.85 8.86 54.06
N ASP A 289 -68.06 9.41 53.89
CA ASP A 289 -68.59 9.80 52.59
C ASP A 289 -67.78 10.92 51.94
N THR A 290 -67.08 11.75 52.70
CA THR A 290 -66.15 12.78 52.17
C THR A 290 -64.78 12.29 51.77
N LEU A 291 -64.35 11.06 52.19
CA LEU A 291 -63.10 10.44 51.86
C LEU A 291 -63.25 9.59 50.59
N GLU A 292 -63.08 10.25 49.41
CA GLU A 292 -62.96 9.53 48.13
C GLU A 292 -61.74 8.64 48.15
N VAL A 293 -61.84 7.36 48.49
CA VAL A 293 -60.83 6.34 48.42
C VAL A 293 -61.04 5.53 47.14
N ASP A 294 -60.06 5.66 46.15
CA ASP A 294 -60.05 4.83 44.92
C ASP A 294 -59.01 3.74 45.06
N PRO A 295 -59.39 2.49 45.43
CA PRO A 295 -58.46 1.37 45.60
C PRO A 295 -57.76 0.99 44.28
N ARG A 296 -58.40 1.20 43.13
CA ARG A 296 -57.84 0.90 41.82
C ARG A 296 -56.67 1.83 41.50
N ARG A 297 -56.87 3.14 41.80
CA ARG A 297 -55.84 4.14 41.62
C ARG A 297 -54.64 3.91 42.55
N GLN A 298 -54.91 3.55 43.81
CA GLN A 298 -53.85 3.21 44.76
C GLN A 298 -53.00 2.00 44.24
N THR A 299 -53.66 0.91 43.85
CA THR A 299 -52.99 -0.26 43.29
C THR A 299 -52.16 0.07 42.04
N TYR A 300 -52.70 0.93 41.18
CA TYR A 300 -51.97 1.40 39.98
C TYR A 300 -50.70 2.16 40.36
N VAL A 301 -50.76 3.09 41.30
CA VAL A 301 -49.63 3.90 41.75
C VAL A 301 -48.56 3.01 42.41
N GLU A 302 -48.98 2.08 43.28
CA GLU A 302 -48.10 1.11 43.95
C GLU A 302 -47.36 0.22 42.90
N ASN A 303 -48.09 -0.36 41.94
CA ASN A 303 -47.51 -1.19 40.88
C ASN A 303 -46.56 -0.38 39.98
N ARG A 304 -46.90 0.88 39.66
CA ARG A 304 -46.06 1.73 38.84
C ARG A 304 -44.76 2.10 39.54
N ILE A 305 -44.82 2.45 40.84
CA ILE A 305 -43.62 2.66 41.68
C ILE A 305 -42.79 1.37 41.74
N GLY A 306 -43.42 0.24 41.99
CA GLY A 306 -42.72 -1.08 42.03
C GLY A 306 -41.97 -1.39 40.74
N SER A 307 -42.60 -1.13 39.58
CA SER A 307 -41.96 -1.34 38.28
C SER A 307 -40.77 -0.40 38.05
N VAL A 308 -40.88 0.85 38.49
CA VAL A 308 -39.77 1.82 38.41
C VAL A 308 -38.62 1.42 39.32
N ASP A 309 -38.90 1.03 40.57
CA ASP A 309 -37.90 0.60 41.56
C ASP A 309 -37.18 -0.70 41.14
N GLU A 310 -37.89 -1.64 40.51
CA GLU A 310 -37.32 -2.88 40.00
C GLU A 310 -36.28 -2.55 38.90
N LEU A 311 -36.64 -1.67 37.95
CA LEU A 311 -35.76 -1.31 36.87
C LEU A 311 -34.56 -0.47 37.35
N ALA A 312 -34.77 0.46 38.29
CA ALA A 312 -33.74 1.26 38.92
C ALA A 312 -32.70 0.36 39.62
N ARG A 313 -33.18 -0.64 40.36
CA ARG A 313 -32.34 -1.64 41.03
C ARG A 313 -31.54 -2.48 40.04
N LYS A 314 -32.17 -2.91 38.95
CA LYS A 314 -31.53 -3.69 37.89
C LYS A 314 -30.40 -2.91 37.21
N HIS A 315 -30.60 -1.63 36.96
CA HIS A 315 -29.63 -0.73 36.38
C HIS A 315 -28.64 -0.13 37.41
N ARG A 316 -28.84 -0.38 38.73
CA ARG A 316 -28.05 0.16 39.86
C ARG A 316 -28.07 1.70 39.90
N LEU A 317 -29.22 2.27 39.66
CA LEU A 317 -29.46 3.71 39.60
C LEU A 317 -30.57 4.08 40.57
N THR A 318 -30.75 5.38 40.81
CA THR A 318 -31.98 5.89 41.43
C THR A 318 -33.09 6.00 40.39
N PRO A 319 -34.37 5.94 40.81
CA PRO A 319 -35.50 6.08 39.90
C PRO A 319 -35.45 7.33 39.01
N GLU A 320 -34.99 8.46 39.55
CA GLU A 320 -34.86 9.74 38.86
C GLU A 320 -33.79 9.74 37.78
N GLU A 321 -32.77 8.88 37.85
CA GLU A 321 -31.68 8.76 36.89
C GLU A 321 -32.07 7.93 35.64
N LEU A 322 -33.13 7.15 35.68
CA LEU A 322 -33.54 6.26 34.58
C LEU A 322 -33.77 6.97 33.24
N PRO A 323 -34.41 8.14 33.15
CA PRO A 323 -34.59 8.85 31.89
C PRO A 323 -33.25 9.30 31.28
N ALA A 324 -32.32 9.80 32.09
CA ALA A 324 -31.00 10.21 31.66
C ALA A 324 -30.17 9.02 31.15
N GLN A 325 -30.28 7.88 31.85
CA GLN A 325 -29.63 6.63 31.43
C GLN A 325 -30.18 6.14 30.08
N LEU A 326 -31.48 6.19 29.85
CA LEU A 326 -32.07 5.84 28.55
C LEU A 326 -31.45 6.67 27.43
N LEU A 327 -31.35 7.98 27.60
CA LEU A 327 -30.75 8.87 26.60
C LEU A 327 -29.27 8.55 26.34
N ALA A 328 -28.52 8.25 27.40
CA ALA A 328 -27.10 7.85 27.28
C ALA A 328 -26.95 6.54 26.50
N LEU A 329 -27.75 5.52 26.81
CA LEU A 329 -27.76 4.22 26.13
C LEU A 329 -28.19 4.34 24.66
N GLN A 330 -29.20 5.17 24.36
CA GLN A 330 -29.64 5.45 22.99
C GLN A 330 -28.51 6.12 22.17
N THR A 331 -27.82 7.08 22.78
CA THR A 331 -26.68 7.76 22.15
C THR A 331 -25.53 6.80 21.85
N GLU A 332 -25.19 5.93 22.80
CA GLU A 332 -24.16 4.90 22.62
C GLU A 332 -24.57 3.88 21.53
N LEU A 333 -25.83 3.44 21.53
CA LEU A 333 -26.38 2.54 20.53
C LEU A 333 -26.28 3.12 19.12
N ALA A 334 -26.75 4.36 18.94
CA ALA A 334 -26.70 5.05 17.64
C ALA A 334 -25.26 5.20 17.14
N ARG A 335 -24.30 5.52 18.02
CA ARG A 335 -22.89 5.61 17.66
C ARG A 335 -22.32 4.27 17.16
N LEU A 336 -22.67 3.18 17.82
CA LEU A 336 -22.21 1.86 17.42
C LEU A 336 -22.90 1.40 16.13
N GLU A 337 -24.14 1.63 15.90
CA GLU A 337 -24.86 1.29 14.66
C GLU A 337 -24.34 2.08 13.45
N ASN A 338 -24.01 3.35 13.61
CA ASN A 338 -23.38 4.16 12.56
C ASN A 338 -22.01 3.63 12.14
N ALA A 339 -21.21 3.09 13.08
CA ALA A 339 -19.92 2.48 12.75
C ALA A 339 -20.08 1.20 11.91
N GLU A 340 -21.18 0.45 12.04
CA GLU A 340 -21.48 -0.73 11.21
C GLU A 340 -21.80 -0.35 9.77
N THR A 341 -22.64 0.66 9.58
CA THR A 341 -22.94 1.17 8.24
C THR A 341 -21.69 1.69 7.53
N THR A 342 -20.75 2.29 8.28
CA THR A 342 -19.48 2.75 7.76
C THR A 342 -18.62 1.59 7.26
N VAL A 343 -18.50 0.50 8.03
CA VAL A 343 -17.74 -0.70 7.60
C VAL A 343 -18.32 -1.29 6.32
N VAL A 344 -19.65 -1.44 6.24
CA VAL A 344 -20.31 -1.97 5.03
C VAL A 344 -20.06 -1.07 3.82
N ALA A 345 -20.11 0.26 3.98
CA ALA A 345 -19.82 1.20 2.90
C ALA A 345 -18.35 1.11 2.43
N LEU A 346 -17.39 1.00 3.35
CA LEU A 346 -15.98 0.83 3.03
C LEU A 346 -15.70 -0.52 2.34
N GLU A 347 -16.37 -1.59 2.73
CA GLU A 347 -16.27 -2.90 2.07
C GLU A 347 -16.81 -2.87 0.64
N GLN A 348 -17.88 -2.14 0.39
CA GLN A 348 -18.40 -1.92 -0.97
C GLN A 348 -17.38 -1.15 -1.83
N GLN A 349 -16.76 -0.10 -1.26
CA GLN A 349 -15.69 0.64 -1.93
C GLN A 349 -14.48 -0.25 -2.21
N LEU A 350 -14.06 -1.08 -1.25
CA LEU A 350 -12.97 -2.04 -1.40
C LEU A 350 -13.25 -3.04 -2.54
N SER A 351 -14.48 -3.55 -2.60
CA SER A 351 -14.92 -4.44 -3.69
C SER A 351 -14.90 -3.75 -5.06
N ALA A 352 -15.31 -2.48 -5.12
CA ALA A 352 -15.25 -1.69 -6.34
C ALA A 352 -13.80 -1.46 -6.79
N LEU A 353 -12.92 -1.04 -5.87
CA LEU A 353 -11.48 -0.89 -6.14
C LEU A 353 -10.83 -2.18 -6.63
N ARG A 354 -11.18 -3.32 -6.04
CA ARG A 354 -10.67 -4.62 -6.47
C ARG A 354 -11.10 -4.97 -7.90
N LYS A 355 -12.31 -4.62 -8.30
CA LYS A 355 -12.80 -4.79 -9.69
C LYS A 355 -12.07 -3.88 -10.67
N ASP A 356 -11.85 -2.62 -10.30
CA ASP A 356 -11.14 -1.65 -11.14
C ASP A 356 -9.67 -2.05 -11.31
N TYR A 357 -9.03 -2.46 -10.21
CA TYR A 357 -7.69 -3.03 -10.24
C TYR A 357 -7.62 -4.28 -11.14
N GLY A 358 -8.58 -5.20 -11.03
CA GLY A 358 -8.64 -6.41 -11.87
C GLY A 358 -8.71 -6.09 -13.36
N ARG A 359 -9.48 -5.04 -13.75
CA ARG A 359 -9.53 -4.58 -15.15
C ARG A 359 -8.20 -4.02 -15.63
N ALA A 360 -7.56 -3.18 -14.82
CA ALA A 360 -6.26 -2.61 -15.15
C ALA A 360 -5.18 -3.71 -15.22
N ALA A 361 -5.16 -4.64 -14.28
CA ALA A 361 -4.25 -5.78 -14.26
C ALA A 361 -4.41 -6.68 -15.48
N ALA A 362 -5.65 -6.97 -15.90
CA ALA A 362 -5.91 -7.77 -17.11
C ALA A 362 -5.37 -7.10 -18.38
N ALA A 363 -5.49 -5.77 -18.49
CA ALA A 363 -4.90 -5.03 -19.61
C ALA A 363 -3.36 -5.14 -19.60
N LEU A 364 -2.73 -5.04 -18.43
CA LEU A 364 -1.28 -5.22 -18.29
C LEU A 364 -0.87 -6.66 -18.65
N THR A 365 -1.60 -7.67 -18.19
CA THR A 365 -1.34 -9.07 -18.53
C THR A 365 -1.36 -9.30 -20.05
N GLN A 366 -2.35 -8.73 -20.74
CA GLN A 366 -2.43 -8.80 -22.19
C GLN A 366 -1.24 -8.12 -22.89
N ALA A 367 -0.82 -6.94 -22.40
CA ALA A 367 0.34 -6.23 -22.92
C ALA A 367 1.64 -7.03 -22.68
N ARG A 368 1.79 -7.63 -21.50
CA ARG A 368 2.94 -8.51 -21.16
C ARG A 368 3.00 -9.75 -22.07
N HIS A 369 1.88 -10.36 -22.41
CA HIS A 369 1.85 -11.48 -23.35
C HIS A 369 2.32 -11.07 -24.76
N ALA A 370 1.91 -9.89 -25.23
CA ALA A 370 2.39 -9.36 -26.50
C ALA A 370 3.90 -9.09 -26.47
N ALA A 371 4.37 -8.40 -25.43
CA ALA A 371 5.80 -8.10 -25.23
C ALA A 371 6.63 -9.38 -25.05
N SER A 372 6.10 -10.40 -24.35
CA SER A 372 6.78 -11.68 -24.13
C SER A 372 7.07 -12.43 -25.43
N THR A 373 6.13 -12.36 -26.36
CA THR A 373 6.29 -12.98 -27.68
C THR A 373 7.36 -12.26 -28.50
N ASP A 374 7.32 -10.94 -28.52
CA ASP A 374 8.28 -10.12 -29.28
C ASP A 374 9.69 -10.23 -28.70
N LEU A 375 9.86 -10.01 -27.39
CA LEU A 375 11.15 -10.14 -26.70
C LEU A 375 11.72 -11.56 -26.84
N GLY A 376 10.87 -12.59 -26.70
CA GLY A 376 11.25 -13.98 -26.87
C GLY A 376 11.83 -14.29 -28.25
N GLN A 377 11.23 -13.76 -29.31
CA GLN A 377 11.71 -13.90 -30.69
C GLN A 377 13.02 -13.17 -30.92
N GLN A 378 13.15 -11.93 -30.40
CA GLN A 378 14.37 -11.13 -30.53
C GLN A 378 15.54 -11.80 -29.81
N VAL A 379 15.36 -12.23 -28.56
CA VAL A 379 16.39 -12.94 -27.78
C VAL A 379 16.78 -14.24 -28.49
N THR A 380 15.83 -15.04 -28.96
CA THR A 380 16.12 -16.28 -29.72
C THR A 380 16.97 -15.98 -30.96
N SER A 381 16.67 -14.89 -31.67
CA SER A 381 17.41 -14.49 -32.87
C SER A 381 18.85 -14.08 -32.50
N LEU A 382 19.02 -13.31 -31.42
CA LEU A 382 20.33 -12.90 -30.90
C LEU A 382 21.14 -14.11 -30.39
N MET A 383 20.52 -15.07 -29.71
CA MET A 383 21.20 -16.31 -29.28
C MET A 383 21.82 -17.06 -30.45
N LYS A 384 21.11 -17.15 -31.59
CA LYS A 384 21.68 -17.77 -32.81
C LYS A 384 22.91 -17.02 -33.32
N VAL A 385 22.87 -15.69 -33.29
CA VAL A 385 23.99 -14.83 -33.65
C VAL A 385 25.16 -15.02 -32.67
N LEU A 386 24.90 -15.21 -31.39
CA LEU A 386 25.89 -15.40 -30.32
C LEU A 386 26.41 -16.85 -30.20
N GLY A 387 26.26 -17.67 -31.23
CA GLY A 387 26.85 -19.04 -31.29
C GLY A 387 26.00 -20.11 -30.60
N MET A 388 24.70 -19.88 -30.43
CA MET A 388 23.75 -20.86 -29.92
C MET A 388 22.64 -21.13 -30.99
N PRO A 389 23.00 -21.76 -32.14
CA PRO A 389 22.08 -21.85 -33.31
C PRO A 389 20.81 -22.66 -33.04
N GLY A 390 20.88 -23.59 -32.08
CA GLY A 390 19.73 -24.40 -31.66
C GLY A 390 18.99 -23.88 -30.44
N GLY A 391 19.46 -22.78 -29.86
CA GLY A 391 18.88 -22.19 -28.67
C GLY A 391 17.51 -21.55 -28.95
N THR A 392 16.62 -21.67 -27.98
CA THR A 392 15.30 -20.98 -27.95
C THR A 392 15.10 -20.32 -26.62
N PHE A 393 14.48 -19.16 -26.65
CA PHE A 393 14.13 -18.39 -25.47
C PHE A 393 12.61 -18.11 -25.46
N ALA A 394 11.98 -18.31 -24.32
CA ALA A 394 10.56 -18.06 -24.13
C ALA A 394 10.34 -17.32 -22.80
N ILE A 395 9.30 -16.53 -22.74
CA ILE A 395 8.90 -15.84 -21.52
C ILE A 395 7.50 -16.32 -21.16
N GLU A 396 7.38 -16.87 -19.97
CA GLU A 396 6.12 -17.32 -19.43
C GLU A 396 5.54 -16.24 -18.53
N VAL A 397 4.27 -15.86 -18.82
CA VAL A 397 3.50 -14.91 -18.03
C VAL A 397 2.31 -15.69 -17.45
N ARG A 398 2.31 -15.88 -16.14
CA ARG A 398 1.26 -16.61 -15.41
C ARG A 398 0.55 -15.70 -14.43
N PRO A 399 -0.79 -15.59 -14.46
CA PRO A 399 -1.52 -14.86 -13.44
C PRO A 399 -1.44 -15.58 -12.09
N ARG A 400 -1.25 -14.84 -11.01
CA ARG A 400 -1.34 -15.34 -9.63
C ARG A 400 -2.80 -15.34 -9.19
N GLU A 401 -3.43 -16.51 -9.18
CA GLU A 401 -4.81 -16.65 -8.74
C GLU A 401 -4.96 -16.30 -7.25
N GLY A 402 -5.99 -15.54 -6.92
CA GLY A 402 -6.30 -15.16 -5.53
C GLY A 402 -5.33 -14.16 -4.88
N ALA A 403 -4.36 -13.63 -5.62
CA ALA A 403 -3.43 -12.65 -5.07
C ALA A 403 -4.11 -11.31 -4.74
N GLU A 404 -3.63 -10.67 -3.68
CA GLU A 404 -4.04 -9.31 -3.33
C GLU A 404 -3.47 -8.30 -4.33
N PRO A 405 -4.14 -7.14 -4.52
CA PRO A 405 -3.66 -6.07 -5.38
C PRO A 405 -2.23 -5.63 -5.04
N ALA A 406 -1.31 -5.79 -6.00
CA ALA A 406 0.10 -5.45 -5.86
C ALA A 406 0.50 -4.35 -6.86
N PRO A 407 1.47 -3.49 -6.52
CA PRO A 407 1.90 -2.38 -7.39
C PRO A 407 2.41 -2.83 -8.76
N GLU A 408 2.89 -4.04 -8.85
CA GLU A 408 3.43 -4.67 -10.06
C GLU A 408 2.43 -5.47 -10.89
N GLY A 409 1.16 -5.49 -10.52
CA GLY A 409 0.13 -6.32 -11.15
C GLY A 409 0.04 -7.73 -10.56
N LEU A 410 -0.68 -8.62 -11.26
CA LEU A 410 -1.01 -9.96 -10.78
C LEU A 410 -0.16 -11.06 -11.43
N ASP A 411 0.78 -10.73 -12.33
CA ASP A 411 1.50 -11.72 -13.09
C ASP A 411 2.82 -12.14 -12.44
N GLU A 412 3.13 -13.41 -12.50
CA GLU A 412 4.48 -13.94 -12.42
C GLU A 412 5.08 -14.02 -13.80
N VAL A 413 6.30 -13.53 -13.94
CA VAL A 413 7.07 -13.60 -15.19
C VAL A 413 8.28 -14.48 -14.96
N GLU A 414 8.48 -15.48 -15.83
CA GLU A 414 9.64 -16.37 -15.77
C GLU A 414 10.28 -16.53 -17.14
N PHE A 415 11.59 -16.28 -17.21
CA PHE A 415 12.37 -16.46 -18.42
C PHE A 415 12.84 -17.91 -18.53
N LEU A 416 12.49 -18.52 -19.66
CA LEU A 416 12.78 -19.91 -19.98
C LEU A 416 13.74 -19.99 -21.16
N VAL A 417 14.70 -20.89 -21.10
CA VAL A 417 15.66 -21.11 -22.17
C VAL A 417 15.89 -22.59 -22.42
N SER A 418 16.04 -22.94 -23.68
CA SER A 418 16.63 -24.19 -24.12
C SER A 418 17.92 -23.88 -24.91
N ALA A 419 19.05 -24.41 -24.49
CA ALA A 419 20.31 -24.20 -25.18
C ALA A 419 20.46 -25.11 -26.44
N ASN A 420 19.78 -26.25 -26.44
CA ASN A 420 19.93 -27.28 -27.48
C ASN A 420 18.57 -27.64 -28.10
N PRO A 421 18.54 -27.97 -29.41
CA PRO A 421 17.32 -28.41 -30.08
C PRO A 421 16.68 -29.63 -29.42
N GLY A 422 15.36 -29.62 -29.26
CA GLY A 422 14.59 -30.76 -28.74
C GLY A 422 14.59 -30.90 -27.20
N GLN A 423 15.30 -30.06 -26.47
CA GLN A 423 15.17 -30.00 -25.02
C GLN A 423 14.05 -29.07 -24.59
N PRO A 424 13.26 -29.42 -23.57
CA PRO A 424 12.25 -28.53 -23.04
C PRO A 424 12.91 -27.26 -22.45
N PRO A 425 12.30 -26.07 -22.64
CA PRO A 425 12.79 -24.85 -22.00
C PRO A 425 12.78 -24.99 -20.48
N LYS A 426 13.83 -24.48 -19.82
CA LYS A 426 14.00 -24.49 -18.37
C LYS A 426 14.21 -23.06 -17.88
N PRO A 427 13.86 -22.74 -16.64
CA PRO A 427 14.18 -21.44 -16.06
C PRO A 427 15.65 -21.06 -16.24
N VAL A 428 15.92 -19.83 -16.65
CA VAL A 428 17.29 -19.29 -16.84
C VAL A 428 18.14 -19.54 -15.60
N ALA A 429 17.57 -19.45 -14.42
CA ALA A 429 18.22 -19.74 -13.13
C ALA A 429 18.75 -21.19 -12.99
N LYS A 430 18.32 -22.12 -13.86
CA LYS A 430 18.75 -23.53 -13.87
C LYS A 430 19.75 -23.85 -14.98
N VAL A 431 20.26 -22.85 -15.67
CA VAL A 431 21.31 -23.04 -16.71
C VAL A 431 22.63 -23.32 -16.03
N ALA A 432 23.28 -24.44 -16.38
CA ALA A 432 24.45 -24.94 -15.67
C ALA A 432 25.78 -24.36 -16.19
N SER A 433 25.81 -23.78 -17.42
CA SER A 433 27.05 -23.28 -18.06
C SER A 433 27.15 -21.77 -17.92
N GLY A 434 28.20 -21.29 -17.26
CA GLY A 434 28.49 -19.85 -17.11
C GLY A 434 28.65 -19.13 -18.46
N GLY A 435 29.32 -19.72 -19.44
CA GLY A 435 29.46 -19.13 -20.77
C GLY A 435 28.14 -19.07 -21.58
N GLU A 436 27.23 -20.05 -21.41
CA GLU A 436 25.90 -20.00 -22.01
C GLU A 436 25.07 -18.91 -21.33
N LEU A 437 25.11 -18.84 -20.02
CA LEU A 437 24.38 -17.85 -19.24
C LEU A 437 24.82 -16.41 -19.59
N SER A 438 26.11 -16.15 -19.75
CA SER A 438 26.64 -14.86 -20.19
C SER A 438 26.09 -14.44 -21.55
N ARG A 439 26.09 -15.37 -22.53
CA ARG A 439 25.55 -15.11 -23.87
C ARG A 439 24.03 -14.89 -23.87
N ILE A 440 23.29 -15.66 -23.06
CA ILE A 440 21.83 -15.47 -22.89
C ILE A 440 21.56 -14.11 -22.26
N SER A 441 22.29 -13.76 -21.20
CA SER A 441 22.15 -12.47 -20.54
C SER A 441 22.40 -11.32 -21.51
N LEU A 442 23.50 -11.37 -22.27
CA LEU A 442 23.80 -10.39 -23.31
C LEU A 442 22.66 -10.30 -24.33
N ALA A 443 22.13 -11.45 -24.80
CA ALA A 443 21.04 -11.46 -25.77
C ALA A 443 19.77 -10.79 -25.20
N VAL A 444 19.43 -11.07 -23.93
CA VAL A 444 18.28 -10.46 -23.24
C VAL A 444 18.47 -8.94 -23.10
N GLN A 445 19.65 -8.51 -22.65
CA GLN A 445 19.96 -7.10 -22.45
C GLN A 445 19.92 -6.30 -23.75
N VAL A 446 20.56 -6.82 -24.81
CA VAL A 446 20.52 -6.20 -26.13
C VAL A 446 19.10 -6.10 -26.68
N ALA A 447 18.31 -7.16 -26.52
CA ALA A 447 16.90 -7.16 -26.96
C ALA A 447 16.06 -6.16 -26.15
N ALA A 448 16.19 -6.16 -24.82
CA ALA A 448 15.45 -5.24 -23.94
C ALA A 448 15.80 -3.77 -24.21
N ALA A 449 17.09 -3.45 -24.37
CA ALA A 449 17.54 -2.10 -24.69
C ALA A 449 17.08 -1.61 -26.08
N THR A 450 16.72 -2.52 -26.97
CA THR A 450 16.20 -2.16 -28.31
C THR A 450 14.77 -1.57 -28.23
N GLY A 451 13.99 -1.95 -27.20
CA GLY A 451 12.64 -1.47 -26.95
C GLY A 451 12.56 -0.13 -26.20
N SER A 452 13.59 0.23 -25.43
CA SER A 452 13.60 1.48 -24.64
C SER A 452 13.91 2.70 -25.53
N GLN A 453 13.10 3.75 -25.40
CA GLN A 453 13.25 5.00 -26.18
C GLN A 453 14.24 6.02 -25.56
N GLY A 454 14.84 5.73 -24.39
CA GLY A 454 15.73 6.63 -23.66
C GLY A 454 17.20 6.53 -24.11
N ARG A 455 17.94 7.66 -24.01
CA ARG A 455 19.41 7.67 -24.14
C ARG A 455 20.04 7.13 -22.87
N LEU A 456 20.07 5.81 -22.72
CA LEU A 456 20.70 5.17 -21.58
C LEU A 456 22.22 5.11 -21.76
N CYS A 457 22.96 5.33 -20.65
CA CYS A 457 24.35 4.95 -20.55
C CYS A 457 24.40 3.48 -20.06
N MET A 458 24.98 2.59 -20.85
CA MET A 458 25.11 1.17 -20.53
C MET A 458 26.59 0.81 -20.35
N ILE A 459 26.90 0.07 -19.30
CA ILE A 459 28.26 -0.47 -19.08
C ILE A 459 28.17 -1.99 -19.14
N PHE A 460 28.99 -2.59 -19.99
CA PHE A 460 29.13 -4.04 -20.11
C PHE A 460 30.51 -4.47 -19.63
N ASP A 461 30.55 -5.28 -18.58
CA ASP A 461 31.78 -5.90 -18.08
C ASP A 461 31.75 -7.40 -18.36
N GLU A 462 32.89 -7.93 -18.89
CA GLU A 462 33.10 -9.35 -19.19
C GLU A 462 32.06 -10.01 -20.13
N VAL A 463 31.45 -9.24 -21.03
CA VAL A 463 30.46 -9.78 -22.00
C VAL A 463 31.06 -10.76 -23.00
N ASP A 464 32.36 -10.74 -23.15
CA ASP A 464 33.16 -11.59 -24.02
C ASP A 464 33.69 -12.84 -23.30
N ALA A 465 33.32 -13.10 -22.05
CA ALA A 465 33.71 -14.29 -21.31
C ALA A 465 33.18 -15.56 -22.01
N GLY A 466 34.09 -16.44 -22.39
CA GLY A 466 33.77 -17.71 -23.05
C GLY A 466 33.32 -17.60 -24.51
N VAL A 467 33.53 -16.46 -25.17
CA VAL A 467 33.35 -16.30 -26.62
C VAL A 467 34.68 -16.05 -27.32
N GLY A 468 34.75 -16.33 -28.64
CA GLY A 468 35.97 -16.10 -29.45
C GLY A 468 35.66 -16.11 -30.95
N GLY A 469 36.63 -15.72 -31.75
CA GLY A 469 36.55 -15.73 -33.21
C GLY A 469 35.36 -14.91 -33.74
N GLY A 470 34.61 -15.46 -34.67
CA GLY A 470 33.47 -14.76 -35.33
C GLY A 470 32.30 -14.48 -34.41
N VAL A 471 32.17 -15.13 -33.22
CA VAL A 471 31.13 -14.81 -32.24
C VAL A 471 31.48 -13.49 -31.54
N ALA A 472 32.76 -13.29 -31.16
CA ALA A 472 33.22 -12.06 -30.52
C ALA A 472 32.99 -10.83 -31.42
N GLU A 473 33.24 -10.95 -32.73
CA GLU A 473 32.96 -9.88 -33.68
C GLU A 473 31.48 -9.54 -33.74
N ARG A 474 30.59 -10.55 -33.72
CA ARG A 474 29.13 -10.34 -33.69
C ARG A 474 28.65 -9.67 -32.39
N VAL A 475 29.26 -10.05 -31.25
CA VAL A 475 29.04 -9.34 -29.97
C VAL A 475 29.37 -7.87 -30.10
N GLY A 476 30.59 -7.56 -30.61
CA GLY A 476 31.03 -6.18 -30.84
C GLY A 476 30.08 -5.39 -31.72
N ARG A 477 29.56 -5.97 -32.82
CA ARG A 477 28.57 -5.36 -33.71
C ARG A 477 27.25 -5.04 -33.00
N GLN A 478 26.77 -5.95 -32.12
CA GLN A 478 25.54 -5.69 -31.36
C GLN A 478 25.73 -4.55 -30.33
N LEU A 479 26.88 -4.52 -29.64
CA LEU A 479 27.21 -3.43 -28.73
C LEU A 479 27.35 -2.09 -29.47
N HIS A 480 27.98 -2.10 -30.65
CA HIS A 480 28.02 -0.90 -31.50
C HIS A 480 26.63 -0.42 -31.94
N ALA A 481 25.76 -1.34 -32.33
CA ALA A 481 24.38 -1.00 -32.70
C ALA A 481 23.61 -0.36 -31.52
N LEU A 482 23.83 -0.79 -30.29
CA LEU A 482 23.33 -0.12 -29.09
C LEU A 482 23.94 1.28 -28.91
N GLY A 483 25.28 1.40 -29.12
CA GLY A 483 26.01 2.67 -29.04
C GLY A 483 25.49 3.75 -30.00
N THR A 484 24.95 3.36 -31.17
CA THR A 484 24.33 4.33 -32.10
C THR A 484 23.06 5.00 -31.54
N ARG A 485 22.45 4.40 -30.53
CA ARG A 485 21.21 4.93 -29.88
C ARG A 485 21.50 5.62 -28.54
N GLY A 486 22.67 5.36 -27.94
CA GLY A 486 23.03 5.89 -26.63
C GLY A 486 24.52 5.91 -26.39
N GLN A 487 24.95 5.59 -25.19
CA GLN A 487 26.33 5.47 -24.79
C GLN A 487 26.55 4.06 -24.23
N VAL A 488 27.54 3.37 -24.78
CA VAL A 488 27.94 2.01 -24.34
C VAL A 488 29.41 2.01 -23.97
N LEU A 489 29.73 1.59 -22.77
CA LEU A 489 31.08 1.29 -22.32
C LEU A 489 31.22 -0.24 -22.25
N CYS A 490 32.24 -0.80 -22.87
CA CYS A 490 32.49 -2.24 -22.87
C CYS A 490 33.89 -2.54 -22.39
N VAL A 491 34.02 -3.27 -21.29
CA VAL A 491 35.30 -3.85 -20.85
C VAL A 491 35.50 -5.15 -21.61
N THR A 492 36.59 -5.24 -22.38
CA THR A 492 36.87 -6.41 -23.22
C THR A 492 38.36 -6.79 -23.22
N HIS A 493 38.63 -8.06 -23.39
CA HIS A 493 39.95 -8.59 -23.62
C HIS A 493 40.14 -9.11 -25.07
N LEU A 494 39.07 -9.03 -25.90
CA LEU A 494 39.07 -9.52 -27.29
C LEU A 494 39.20 -8.36 -28.29
N ALA A 495 40.22 -8.47 -29.16
CA ALA A 495 40.45 -7.51 -30.24
C ALA A 495 39.22 -7.39 -31.18
N GLN A 496 38.48 -8.48 -31.40
CA GLN A 496 37.30 -8.55 -32.25
C GLN A 496 36.15 -7.65 -31.73
N VAL A 497 35.98 -7.57 -30.41
CA VAL A 497 35.00 -6.68 -29.77
C VAL A 497 35.51 -5.24 -29.82
N ALA A 498 36.77 -5.01 -29.40
CA ALA A 498 37.37 -3.69 -29.34
C ALA A 498 37.45 -2.99 -30.70
N SER A 499 37.63 -3.75 -31.79
CA SER A 499 37.67 -3.19 -33.16
C SER A 499 36.35 -2.56 -33.59
N GLN A 500 35.21 -2.98 -32.99
CA GLN A 500 33.88 -2.46 -33.31
C GLN A 500 33.56 -1.15 -32.57
N ALA A 501 34.40 -0.70 -31.63
CA ALA A 501 34.15 0.49 -30.83
C ALA A 501 34.40 1.80 -31.60
N ASP A 502 33.65 2.85 -31.29
CA ASP A 502 33.86 4.22 -31.80
C ASP A 502 35.03 4.87 -31.10
N HIS A 503 35.16 4.65 -29.80
CA HIS A 503 36.21 5.16 -28.94
C HIS A 503 36.95 4.01 -28.26
N HIS A 504 38.25 4.18 -28.03
CA HIS A 504 39.05 3.15 -27.43
C HIS A 504 39.93 3.75 -26.32
N VAL A 505 39.81 3.22 -25.12
CA VAL A 505 40.59 3.64 -23.95
C VAL A 505 41.43 2.46 -23.48
N ARG A 506 42.75 2.64 -23.38
CA ARG A 506 43.65 1.64 -22.83
C ARG A 506 43.88 1.89 -21.34
N VAL A 507 43.71 0.85 -20.57
CA VAL A 507 44.06 0.77 -19.14
C VAL A 507 45.42 0.10 -19.03
N ALA A 508 46.42 0.81 -18.54
CA ALA A 508 47.75 0.30 -18.37
C ALA A 508 48.18 0.36 -16.90
N LYS A 509 48.91 -0.67 -16.46
CA LYS A 509 49.52 -0.72 -15.15
C LYS A 509 50.99 -0.35 -15.26
N LEU A 510 51.40 0.74 -14.62
CA LEU A 510 52.77 1.14 -14.47
C LEU A 510 53.28 0.67 -13.11
N THR A 511 54.35 -0.12 -13.10
CA THR A 511 54.95 -0.63 -11.87
C THR A 511 56.40 -0.16 -11.81
N ASP A 512 56.78 0.52 -10.76
CA ASP A 512 58.15 0.98 -10.50
C ASP A 512 58.95 0.05 -9.53
N GLY A 513 58.46 -1.18 -9.34
CA GLY A 513 59.05 -2.19 -8.44
C GLY A 513 58.63 -2.04 -6.96
N LYS A 514 58.03 -0.92 -6.55
CA LYS A 514 57.53 -0.68 -5.18
C LYS A 514 56.07 -0.34 -5.16
N THR A 515 55.59 0.38 -6.14
CA THR A 515 54.19 0.79 -6.26
C THR A 515 53.65 0.49 -7.64
N SER A 516 52.34 0.20 -7.73
CA SER A 516 51.64 0.05 -8.99
C SER A 516 50.65 1.18 -9.16
N ARG A 517 50.65 1.81 -10.32
CA ARG A 517 49.71 2.87 -10.69
C ARG A 517 48.97 2.47 -11.96
N THR A 518 47.67 2.71 -11.98
CA THR A 518 46.86 2.56 -13.19
C THR A 518 46.77 3.88 -13.92
N THR A 519 47.03 3.86 -15.24
CA THR A 519 46.87 5.00 -16.13
C THR A 519 45.86 4.66 -17.21
N LEU A 520 45.09 5.65 -17.64
CA LEU A 520 44.15 5.56 -18.76
C LEU A 520 44.59 6.48 -19.88
N ALA A 521 44.50 5.98 -21.11
CA ALA A 521 44.83 6.74 -22.30
C ALA A 521 43.73 6.51 -23.35
N ALA A 522 43.10 7.60 -23.81
CA ALA A 522 42.27 7.56 -25.00
C ALA A 522 43.19 7.38 -26.22
N LEU A 523 42.91 6.37 -27.04
CA LEU A 523 43.78 5.98 -28.15
C LEU A 523 43.35 6.71 -29.44
N GLY A 524 44.35 7.31 -30.12
CA GLY A 524 44.21 7.77 -31.50
C GLY A 524 44.23 6.59 -32.50
N ALA A 525 44.05 6.89 -33.77
CA ALA A 525 43.88 5.86 -34.80
C ALA A 525 45.08 4.88 -34.88
N GLU A 526 46.31 5.36 -34.87
CA GLU A 526 47.50 4.48 -34.93
C GLU A 526 47.72 3.75 -33.61
N GLU A 527 47.46 4.38 -32.47
CA GLU A 527 47.54 3.76 -31.15
C GLU A 527 46.53 2.61 -30.98
N ARG A 528 45.33 2.75 -31.59
CA ARG A 528 44.32 1.68 -31.65
C ARG A 528 44.84 0.47 -32.43
N VAL A 529 45.55 0.70 -33.58
CA VAL A 529 46.16 -0.39 -34.34
C VAL A 529 47.19 -1.13 -33.50
N GLU A 530 48.06 -0.41 -32.79
CA GLU A 530 49.08 -1.01 -31.93
C GLU A 530 48.45 -1.81 -30.76
N GLU A 531 47.42 -1.27 -30.11
CA GLU A 531 46.74 -1.99 -29.02
C GLU A 531 45.99 -3.22 -29.52
N LEU A 532 45.27 -3.14 -30.64
CA LEU A 532 44.63 -4.32 -31.24
C LEU A 532 45.67 -5.37 -31.69
N ALA A 533 46.79 -4.94 -32.27
CA ALA A 533 47.87 -5.83 -32.63
C ALA A 533 48.47 -6.53 -31.40
N ARG A 534 48.63 -5.82 -30.27
CA ARG A 534 49.06 -6.37 -28.99
C ARG A 534 48.07 -7.42 -28.47
N MET A 535 46.75 -7.15 -28.58
CA MET A 535 45.71 -8.10 -28.19
C MET A 535 45.66 -9.36 -29.05
N LEU A 536 46.06 -9.27 -30.33
CA LEU A 536 46.12 -10.40 -31.27
C LEU A 536 47.40 -11.19 -31.21
N GLY A 537 48.54 -10.53 -31.05
CA GLY A 537 49.87 -11.12 -31.29
C GLY A 537 50.64 -11.50 -30.03
N GLY A 538 50.17 -11.17 -28.81
CA GLY A 538 50.90 -11.48 -27.57
C GLY A 538 52.11 -10.55 -27.32
N VAL A 539 53.26 -11.11 -26.88
CA VAL A 539 54.40 -10.32 -26.38
C VAL A 539 55.16 -9.59 -27.50
N GLU A 540 55.21 -10.15 -28.73
CA GLU A 540 55.88 -9.53 -29.86
C GLU A 540 54.90 -8.95 -30.88
N LEU A 541 55.01 -7.65 -31.15
CA LEU A 541 54.21 -6.94 -32.13
C LEU A 541 54.73 -7.18 -33.55
N THR A 542 54.21 -8.20 -34.23
CA THR A 542 54.58 -8.52 -35.59
C THR A 542 53.92 -7.60 -36.62
N GLN A 543 54.52 -7.42 -37.78
CA GLN A 543 53.95 -6.67 -38.89
C GLN A 543 52.60 -7.25 -39.34
N ALA A 544 52.49 -8.60 -39.36
CA ALA A 544 51.25 -9.30 -39.69
C ALA A 544 50.12 -9.00 -38.69
N ALA A 545 50.42 -8.87 -37.38
CA ALA A 545 49.42 -8.49 -36.36
C ALA A 545 48.90 -7.05 -36.57
N ARG A 546 49.77 -6.11 -36.95
CA ARG A 546 49.39 -4.74 -37.29
C ARG A 546 48.52 -4.67 -38.55
N GLU A 547 48.90 -5.42 -39.59
CA GLU A 547 48.10 -5.50 -40.82
C GLU A 547 46.70 -6.07 -40.55
N HIS A 548 46.60 -7.13 -39.77
CA HIS A 548 45.33 -7.71 -39.37
C HIS A 548 44.50 -6.76 -38.50
N ALA A 549 45.10 -6.02 -37.58
CA ALA A 549 44.44 -5.00 -36.78
C ALA A 549 43.85 -3.85 -37.67
N ARG A 550 44.62 -3.40 -38.68
CA ARG A 550 44.15 -2.40 -39.66
C ARG A 550 42.99 -2.94 -40.50
N GLU A 551 43.06 -4.21 -40.92
CA GLU A 551 41.98 -4.84 -41.66
C GLU A 551 40.69 -4.91 -40.88
N MET A 552 40.75 -5.27 -39.58
CA MET A 552 39.58 -5.30 -38.68
C MET A 552 38.95 -3.91 -38.54
N LEU A 553 39.72 -2.85 -38.33
CA LEU A 553 39.24 -1.47 -38.26
C LEU A 553 38.64 -0.99 -39.59
N GLY A 554 39.29 -1.27 -40.72
CA GLY A 554 38.84 -0.89 -42.07
C GLY A 554 37.58 -1.67 -42.52
N ALA A 555 37.38 -2.90 -42.04
CA ALA A 555 36.14 -3.65 -42.29
C ALA A 555 34.93 -2.95 -41.64
N ARG A 556 35.07 -2.46 -40.40
CA ARG A 556 34.05 -1.68 -39.70
C ARG A 556 33.71 -0.39 -40.44
N GLU A 557 34.71 0.39 -40.90
CA GLU A 557 34.46 1.67 -41.62
C GLU A 557 33.68 1.43 -42.92
N ARG A 558 34.00 0.35 -43.65
CA ARG A 558 33.27 -0.08 -44.86
C ARG A 558 31.85 -0.46 -44.58
N GLU A 559 31.56 -1.16 -43.48
CA GLU A 559 30.22 -1.54 -43.05
C GLU A 559 29.39 -0.32 -42.61
N ALA A 560 30.00 0.61 -41.86
CA ALA A 560 29.36 1.88 -41.46
C ALA A 560 28.97 2.73 -42.70
N ALA A 561 29.87 2.84 -43.69
CA ALA A 561 29.62 3.52 -44.95
C ALA A 561 28.48 2.86 -45.76
N ALA A 562 28.44 1.50 -45.78
CA ALA A 562 27.36 0.74 -46.45
C ALA A 562 26.02 0.85 -45.76
N ALA A 563 26.00 1.02 -44.44
CA ALA A 563 24.76 1.21 -43.63
C ALA A 563 24.15 2.62 -43.90
N VAL A 564 24.97 3.64 -44.02
CA VAL A 564 24.53 5.02 -44.37
C VAL A 564 23.99 5.08 -45.82
N ALA A 565 24.50 4.24 -46.70
CA ALA A 565 24.08 4.21 -48.12
C ALA A 565 22.74 3.46 -48.36
N LYS A 566 22.21 2.70 -47.39
CA LYS A 566 20.89 2.05 -47.50
C LYS A 566 19.79 3.06 -47.18
N PRO A 567 18.84 3.38 -48.13
CA PRO A 567 17.72 4.28 -47.84
C PRO A 567 16.85 3.70 -46.73
N GLN A 568 16.57 4.48 -45.71
CA GLN A 568 15.63 4.17 -44.65
C GLN A 568 14.31 3.68 -45.26
N ALA A 569 13.93 2.43 -45.01
CA ALA A 569 12.61 1.92 -45.34
C ALA A 569 11.56 2.78 -44.65
N LYS A 570 10.67 3.40 -45.48
CA LYS A 570 9.61 4.29 -45.04
C LYS A 570 8.86 3.69 -43.84
N ALA A 571 8.83 4.44 -42.76
CA ALA A 571 8.01 4.11 -41.58
C ALA A 571 6.56 3.87 -42.04
N LYS A 572 5.97 2.76 -41.60
CA LYS A 572 4.55 2.48 -41.80
C LYS A 572 3.74 3.66 -41.25
N PRO A 573 2.75 4.19 -42.01
CA PRO A 573 1.90 5.26 -41.51
C PRO A 573 1.15 4.80 -40.24
N PRO A 574 0.89 5.70 -39.30
CA PRO A 574 0.19 5.36 -38.07
C PRO A 574 -1.22 4.84 -38.38
N VAL A 575 -1.57 3.72 -37.74
CA VAL A 575 -2.91 3.13 -37.83
C VAL A 575 -3.91 4.17 -37.28
N LYS A 576 -4.86 4.60 -38.12
CA LYS A 576 -5.94 5.50 -37.70
C LYS A 576 -6.75 4.84 -36.56
N PRO A 577 -7.07 5.57 -35.49
CA PRO A 577 -7.95 5.04 -34.46
C PRO A 577 -9.34 4.77 -35.05
N LEU A 578 -9.90 3.60 -34.72
CA LEU A 578 -11.27 3.22 -35.06
C LEU A 578 -12.24 4.27 -34.50
N ALA A 579 -13.07 4.85 -35.37
CA ALA A 579 -14.09 5.81 -35.01
C ALA A 579 -15.12 5.17 -34.07
N ALA A 580 -15.42 5.85 -32.96
CA ALA A 580 -16.48 5.47 -32.03
C ALA A 580 -17.86 5.44 -32.74
N PRO A 581 -18.77 4.50 -32.40
CA PRO A 581 -20.09 4.41 -33.01
C PRO A 581 -20.91 5.66 -32.66
N ARG A 582 -21.41 6.36 -33.69
CA ARG A 582 -22.34 7.48 -33.58
C ARG A 582 -23.65 7.01 -32.93
N ARG A 583 -24.01 7.58 -31.81
CA ARG A 583 -25.35 7.49 -31.24
C ARG A 583 -26.37 8.06 -32.22
N GLY A 584 -27.33 7.22 -32.65
CA GLY A 584 -28.42 7.59 -33.52
C GLY A 584 -29.31 8.66 -32.86
N ALA A 585 -29.47 9.79 -33.55
CA ALA A 585 -30.46 10.81 -33.23
C ALA A 585 -31.85 10.27 -33.54
N GLY A 586 -32.71 10.19 -32.53
CA GLY A 586 -34.12 9.88 -32.68
C GLY A 586 -34.85 10.95 -33.50
N ASN A 587 -35.46 10.53 -34.59
CA ASN A 587 -36.26 11.36 -35.48
C ASN A 587 -37.71 11.35 -34.99
N SER A 588 -38.14 12.40 -34.30
CA SER A 588 -39.56 12.68 -34.05
C SER A 588 -40.17 13.28 -35.31
N ARG A 589 -41.03 12.54 -35.98
CA ARG A 589 -42.01 13.13 -36.92
C ARG A 589 -43.42 12.77 -36.46
N GLY A 590 -44.14 13.81 -36.02
CA GLY A 590 -45.55 13.79 -35.90
C GLY A 590 -46.24 13.75 -37.28
N GLY A 591 -47.38 13.09 -37.35
CA GLY A 591 -48.21 12.98 -38.56
C GLY A 591 -49.63 12.63 -38.17
N SER A 592 -50.38 13.58 -38.05
CA SER A 592 -51.78 13.92 -38.32
C SER A 592 -52.62 12.87 -39.07
N ALA A 593 -53.73 12.50 -38.42
CA ALA A 593 -55.12 12.34 -38.90
C ALA A 593 -55.42 11.80 -40.31
N ARG A 594 -56.26 10.76 -40.37
CA ARG A 594 -57.64 10.73 -40.91
C ARG A 594 -58.15 9.29 -41.02
N LYS A 595 -59.36 9.16 -40.45
CA LYS A 595 -60.59 8.52 -40.96
C LYS A 595 -60.41 7.20 -41.82
N GLU A 596 -60.89 6.14 -41.37
CA GLU A 596 -62.24 5.53 -41.45
C GLU A 596 -62.34 4.35 -40.48
#